data_3ddb18cdce328df646607248551fcaf7
#
_entry.id   3ddb18cdce328df646607248551fcaf7
#
_cell.length_a   1.000
_cell.length_b   1.000
_cell.length_c   1.000
_cell.angle_alpha   90.00
_cell.angle_beta   90.00
_cell.angle_gamma   90.00
#
_symmetry.space_group_name_H-M   'P 1'
#
loop_
_entity.id
_entity.type
_entity.pdbx_description
1 polymer ?
#
loop_
_entity_poly.entity_id
_entity_poly.type
_entity_poly.pdbx_seq_one_letter_code
_entity_poly.pdbx_strand_id
1 'polypeptide(L)'
;MLNGLPRAMNNASSFDTKHARLDGRMLIVGFGCIASSSLPLLLRHIDMDPGAVTVLCLPTDDIAIAQEYGAVTVLCLPTDDIAIAQEYGVAIVQEALTEENYRTVLQPLVGEGDFLLNLSVNVSSEALVRYCWECGALYLDTSIEPWSGGGASQKGPPSRRSNYALREAVLAFRLDKRDGPTAILTQGANPGLISSLVKQALVNMATDSNMPVGRLASFEDWATLAQRLDIRAIHIAEHDTQIAAARKAPNEFVNTWSVQAFIEEGLQPAELGWGTHERHWPADACQHGFGSDAAIYLTRPGLATRVRSWTPLGGPYHGFLITHGESISIADHLTLRENGEVVYRPTVHYAYRPCDDAVLSIDELAGRGWVPQERERILREEITEGIDELGVLLMGNERGAYWFGSQLGTEETRRIAPHNTATSLQVVAGILGGIVWALSNPRAGVIEPDDIDYETVMRVARPYLGEVVGVYDKWTPLTQHSRLYEEPRDDSDPWQFLNIRVA
;
A
#
# COMPACT_ATOMS: atom_id res chain seq x y z
N MET A 1 38.37 22.42 1.66
CA MET A 1 38.38 22.23 0.20
C MET A 1 37.17 21.44 -0.15
N LEU A 2 36.15 22.12 -0.67
CA LEU A 2 34.90 21.54 -1.16
C LEU A 2 35.16 21.08 -2.59
N ASN A 3 35.02 19.79 -2.87
CA ASN A 3 34.97 19.32 -4.25
C ASN A 3 34.13 18.05 -4.35
N GLY A 4 33.07 18.15 -5.15
CA GLY A 4 32.50 17.04 -5.92
C GLY A 4 31.17 16.51 -5.50
N LEU A 5 30.09 17.32 -5.51
CA LEU A 5 28.75 16.80 -5.74
C LEU A 5 28.63 16.45 -7.24
N PRO A 6 28.12 15.26 -7.61
CA PRO A 6 27.82 14.97 -9.01
C PRO A 6 26.64 15.86 -9.44
N ARG A 7 26.83 16.53 -10.57
CA ARG A 7 25.79 17.31 -11.25
C ARG A 7 24.54 16.48 -11.47
N ALA A 8 23.38 17.09 -11.19
CA ALA A 8 22.08 16.61 -11.59
C ALA A 8 22.11 16.15 -13.07
N MET A 9 21.95 14.86 -13.30
CA MET A 9 21.71 14.32 -14.64
C MET A 9 20.35 14.83 -15.12
N ASN A 10 20.27 15.19 -16.40
CA ASN A 10 19.07 15.64 -17.09
C ASN A 10 17.90 14.70 -16.84
N ASN A 11 16.99 15.06 -15.93
CA ASN A 11 15.80 14.29 -15.58
C ASN A 11 14.72 14.23 -16.69
N ALA A 12 14.84 15.04 -17.76
CA ALA A 12 13.83 15.07 -18.82
C ALA A 12 13.70 13.74 -19.61
N SER A 13 14.75 12.92 -19.69
CA SER A 13 14.73 11.67 -20.46
C SER A 13 14.08 10.48 -19.74
N SER A 14 13.92 10.52 -18.42
CA SER A 14 13.35 9.41 -17.64
C SER A 14 11.81 9.41 -17.63
N PHE A 15 11.18 10.58 -17.79
CA PHE A 15 9.73 10.73 -17.76
C PHE A 15 9.02 10.29 -19.06
N ASP A 16 9.72 10.08 -20.16
CA ASP A 16 9.14 9.65 -21.44
C ASP A 16 9.57 8.23 -21.84
N THR A 17 10.23 7.49 -20.94
CA THR A 17 10.71 6.14 -21.22
C THR A 17 9.56 5.14 -21.18
N LYS A 18 9.37 4.38 -22.26
CA LYS A 18 8.55 3.17 -22.25
C LYS A 18 9.32 2.06 -21.53
N HIS A 19 8.75 1.53 -20.44
CA HIS A 19 9.41 0.51 -19.61
C HIS A 19 9.01 -0.91 -19.98
N ALA A 20 7.81 -1.08 -20.51
CA ALA A 20 7.27 -2.37 -20.94
C ALA A 20 6.28 -2.19 -22.09
N ARG A 21 5.89 -3.29 -22.73
CA ARG A 21 4.88 -3.34 -23.79
C ARG A 21 3.76 -4.28 -23.39
N LEU A 22 2.53 -3.87 -23.63
CA LEU A 22 1.32 -4.69 -23.54
C LEU A 22 0.73 -4.82 -24.95
N ASP A 23 0.78 -6.04 -25.50
CA ASP A 23 0.18 -6.34 -26.83
C ASP A 23 -1.33 -6.65 -26.71
N GLY A 24 -1.80 -7.01 -25.52
CA GLY A 24 -3.21 -7.26 -25.21
C GLY A 24 -3.96 -5.99 -24.81
N ARG A 25 -5.17 -6.18 -24.26
CA ARG A 25 -6.01 -5.11 -23.72
C ARG A 25 -5.71 -4.89 -22.24
N MET A 26 -5.98 -3.69 -21.75
CA MET A 26 -5.97 -3.39 -20.32
C MET A 26 -7.40 -3.07 -19.84
N LEU A 27 -7.88 -3.82 -18.85
CA LEU A 27 -9.10 -3.49 -18.13
C LEU A 27 -8.76 -2.90 -16.76
N ILE A 28 -9.22 -1.68 -16.49
CA ILE A 28 -9.13 -1.03 -15.18
C ILE A 28 -10.51 -1.16 -14.53
N VAL A 29 -10.60 -1.85 -13.40
CA VAL A 29 -11.82 -2.01 -12.61
C VAL A 29 -11.81 -1.00 -11.46
N GLY A 30 -12.83 -0.12 -11.40
CA GLY A 30 -12.87 1.05 -10.54
C GLY A 30 -12.12 2.25 -11.13
N PHE A 31 -12.73 3.43 -11.11
CA PHE A 31 -12.10 4.65 -11.64
C PHE A 31 -12.15 5.83 -10.65
N GLY A 32 -11.85 5.54 -9.39
CA GLY A 32 -11.68 6.54 -8.33
C GLY A 32 -10.36 7.31 -8.44
N CYS A 33 -9.96 7.97 -7.36
CA CYS A 33 -8.78 8.84 -7.33
C CYS A 33 -7.47 8.15 -7.79
N ILE A 34 -7.26 6.89 -7.45
CA ILE A 34 -6.03 6.17 -7.83
C ILE A 34 -6.05 5.79 -9.30
N ALA A 35 -7.17 5.32 -9.85
CA ALA A 35 -7.26 4.94 -11.25
C ALA A 35 -7.14 6.15 -12.18
N SER A 36 -7.84 7.25 -11.88
CA SER A 36 -7.74 8.51 -12.63
C SER A 36 -6.32 9.09 -12.60
N SER A 37 -5.65 9.00 -11.45
CA SER A 37 -4.26 9.39 -11.27
C SER A 37 -3.26 8.46 -12.01
N SER A 38 -3.58 7.16 -12.13
CA SER A 38 -2.71 6.16 -12.75
C SER A 38 -2.72 6.21 -14.27
N LEU A 39 -3.89 6.43 -14.88
CA LEU A 39 -4.09 6.31 -16.32
C LEU A 39 -3.09 7.12 -17.16
N PRO A 40 -2.82 8.42 -16.89
CA PRO A 40 -1.85 9.19 -17.64
C PRO A 40 -0.43 8.61 -17.59
N LEU A 41 -0.01 8.09 -16.43
CA LEU A 41 1.30 7.51 -16.24
C LEU A 41 1.42 6.12 -16.91
N LEU A 42 0.36 5.32 -16.86
CA LEU A 42 0.32 4.04 -17.57
C LEU A 42 0.47 4.25 -19.07
N LEU A 43 -0.30 5.17 -19.65
CA LEU A 43 -0.21 5.51 -21.07
C LEU A 43 1.14 6.14 -21.44
N ARG A 44 1.80 6.83 -20.53
CA ARG A 44 3.14 7.39 -20.73
C ARG A 44 4.22 6.32 -20.76
N HIS A 45 4.17 5.31 -19.90
CA HIS A 45 5.26 4.38 -19.64
C HIS A 45 5.09 2.97 -20.16
N ILE A 46 3.86 2.56 -20.46
CA ILE A 46 3.59 1.28 -21.11
C ILE A 46 3.35 1.53 -22.60
N ASP A 47 4.05 0.77 -23.44
CA ASP A 47 3.83 0.80 -24.89
C ASP A 47 2.56 -0.01 -25.18
N MET A 48 1.42 0.68 -25.30
CA MET A 48 0.10 0.12 -25.59
C MET A 48 -0.75 1.12 -26.38
N ASP A 49 -1.73 0.61 -27.12
CA ASP A 49 -2.74 1.44 -27.77
C ASP A 49 -3.71 1.99 -26.72
N PRO A 50 -3.88 3.31 -26.57
CA PRO A 50 -4.92 3.88 -25.69
C PRO A 50 -6.32 3.33 -25.95
N GLY A 51 -6.65 3.02 -27.23
CA GLY A 51 -7.90 2.38 -27.62
C GLY A 51 -8.06 0.93 -27.12
N ALA A 52 -6.98 0.28 -26.67
CA ALA A 52 -7.01 -1.03 -26.04
C ALA A 52 -7.24 -0.97 -24.52
N VAL A 53 -7.30 0.23 -23.93
CA VAL A 53 -7.61 0.42 -22.51
C VAL A 53 -9.11 0.59 -22.33
N THR A 54 -9.68 -0.19 -21.42
CA THR A 54 -11.09 -0.09 -21.01
C THR A 54 -11.15 0.17 -19.51
N VAL A 55 -12.00 1.08 -19.09
CA VAL A 55 -12.30 1.35 -17.69
C VAL A 55 -13.68 0.82 -17.36
N LEU A 56 -13.83 0.09 -16.27
CA LEU A 56 -15.07 -0.48 -15.76
C LEU A 56 -15.43 0.19 -14.42
N CYS A 57 -16.54 0.92 -14.34
CA CYS A 57 -16.95 1.67 -13.16
C CYS A 57 -18.47 1.70 -12.92
N LEU A 58 -18.97 2.21 -11.77
CA LEU A 58 -20.39 2.21 -11.43
C LEU A 58 -21.21 3.25 -12.23
N PRO A 59 -22.50 2.99 -12.56
CA PRO A 59 -23.36 3.97 -13.23
C PRO A 59 -23.56 5.22 -12.35
N THR A 60 -23.39 6.42 -12.92
CA THR A 60 -23.73 7.68 -12.29
C THR A 60 -24.84 8.40 -13.04
N ASP A 61 -25.64 9.25 -12.36
CA ASP A 61 -26.71 10.02 -12.99
C ASP A 61 -26.20 11.15 -13.93
N ASP A 62 -24.88 11.41 -13.98
CA ASP A 62 -24.26 12.47 -14.80
C ASP A 62 -23.80 12.01 -16.19
N ILE A 63 -24.50 11.06 -16.78
CA ILE A 63 -24.21 10.49 -18.13
C ILE A 63 -24.28 11.54 -19.25
N ALA A 64 -24.99 12.65 -19.06
CA ALA A 64 -25.24 13.63 -20.13
C ALA A 64 -23.95 14.31 -20.66
N ILE A 65 -22.91 14.44 -19.83
CA ILE A 65 -21.64 15.07 -20.22
C ILE A 65 -20.73 14.06 -20.96
N ALA A 66 -20.78 12.78 -20.61
CA ALA A 66 -19.96 11.74 -21.23
C ALA A 66 -20.31 11.47 -22.70
N GLN A 67 -21.57 11.65 -23.09
CA GLN A 67 -22.05 11.42 -24.46
C GLN A 67 -21.61 12.50 -25.46
N GLU A 68 -21.21 13.69 -25.01
CA GLU A 68 -20.86 14.82 -25.88
C GLU A 68 -19.48 14.64 -26.56
N TYR A 69 -18.61 13.76 -26.06
CA TYR A 69 -17.23 13.57 -26.53
C TYR A 69 -16.95 12.22 -27.22
N GLY A 70 -17.95 11.41 -27.46
CA GLY A 70 -17.90 10.36 -28.52
C GLY A 70 -17.06 9.11 -28.22
N ALA A 71 -16.86 8.70 -26.99
CA ALA A 71 -16.28 7.39 -26.70
C ALA A 71 -16.85 6.77 -25.42
N VAL A 72 -17.38 5.62 -25.54
CA VAL A 72 -17.35 4.32 -24.87
C VAL A 72 -17.66 4.27 -23.34
N THR A 73 -17.86 3.24 -22.74
CA THR A 73 -18.56 2.66 -21.61
C THR A 73 -17.74 2.65 -20.28
N VAL A 74 -18.17 3.28 -19.17
CA VAL A 74 -17.50 3.40 -17.83
C VAL A 74 -18.38 2.91 -16.68
N LEU A 75 -17.81 2.28 -15.66
CA LEU A 75 -18.43 1.99 -14.37
C LEU A 75 -17.77 2.84 -13.25
N CYS A 76 -18.42 3.88 -12.78
CA CYS A 76 -17.87 4.85 -11.84
C CYS A 76 -18.82 5.15 -10.68
N LEU A 77 -18.26 5.43 -9.48
CA LEU A 77 -18.99 6.06 -8.38
C LEU A 77 -19.27 7.53 -8.74
N PRO A 78 -20.27 8.22 -8.11
CA PRO A 78 -20.54 9.64 -8.34
C PRO A 78 -19.33 10.57 -8.12
N THR A 79 -18.27 10.07 -7.48
CA THR A 79 -17.01 10.78 -7.19
C THR A 79 -15.92 10.51 -8.23
N ASP A 80 -16.19 9.69 -9.26
CA ASP A 80 -15.17 9.27 -10.21
C ASP A 80 -14.90 10.32 -11.30
N ASP A 81 -13.64 10.42 -11.71
CA ASP A 81 -13.13 11.48 -12.59
C ASP A 81 -13.16 11.05 -14.07
N ILE A 82 -14.37 10.82 -14.60
CA ILE A 82 -14.61 10.34 -15.96
C ILE A 82 -13.94 11.22 -17.02
N ALA A 83 -13.85 12.53 -16.76
CA ALA A 83 -13.27 13.49 -17.69
C ALA A 83 -11.81 13.13 -18.06
N ILE A 84 -11.04 12.59 -17.13
CA ILE A 84 -9.65 12.16 -17.40
C ILE A 84 -9.62 10.97 -18.37
N ALA A 85 -10.48 9.96 -18.19
CA ALA A 85 -10.53 8.83 -19.10
C ALA A 85 -10.90 9.28 -20.54
N GLN A 86 -11.82 10.23 -20.66
CA GLN A 86 -12.23 10.83 -21.92
C GLN A 86 -11.11 11.61 -22.59
N GLU A 87 -10.36 12.43 -21.83
CA GLU A 87 -9.19 13.18 -22.31
C GLU A 87 -8.17 12.26 -22.99
N TYR A 88 -7.96 11.05 -22.45
CA TYR A 88 -7.03 10.07 -23.00
C TYR A 88 -7.65 9.11 -24.03
N GLY A 89 -8.92 9.27 -24.40
CA GLY A 89 -9.59 8.47 -25.40
C GLY A 89 -9.79 7.00 -25.01
N VAL A 90 -9.91 6.74 -23.71
CA VAL A 90 -10.04 5.40 -23.13
C VAL A 90 -11.50 4.95 -23.17
N ALA A 91 -11.69 3.68 -23.44
CA ALA A 91 -12.99 3.01 -23.46
C ALA A 91 -13.61 2.89 -22.07
N ILE A 92 -14.93 3.10 -21.94
CA ILE A 92 -15.62 3.19 -20.63
C ILE A 92 -16.87 2.26 -20.60
N VAL A 93 -17.00 1.26 -19.67
CA VAL A 93 -18.15 0.34 -19.42
C VAL A 93 -18.83 0.64 -18.08
N GLN A 94 -20.12 0.97 -18.06
CA GLN A 94 -20.86 1.28 -16.82
C GLN A 94 -21.68 0.09 -16.32
N GLU A 95 -21.12 -0.71 -15.43
CA GLU A 95 -21.84 -1.82 -14.80
C GLU A 95 -21.23 -2.17 -13.44
N ALA A 96 -22.07 -2.42 -12.42
CA ALA A 96 -21.61 -2.90 -11.12
C ALA A 96 -21.18 -4.37 -11.23
N LEU A 97 -19.95 -4.69 -10.77
CA LEU A 97 -19.56 -6.07 -10.60
C LEU A 97 -20.12 -6.61 -9.30
N THR A 98 -20.80 -7.76 -9.40
CA THR A 98 -21.31 -8.51 -8.26
C THR A 98 -20.85 -9.96 -8.35
N GLU A 99 -21.02 -10.71 -7.25
CA GLU A 99 -20.69 -12.14 -7.22
C GLU A 99 -21.44 -12.93 -8.31
N GLU A 100 -22.67 -12.50 -8.66
CA GLU A 100 -23.50 -13.18 -9.63
C GLU A 100 -23.16 -12.86 -11.09
N ASN A 101 -22.70 -11.63 -11.39
CA ASN A 101 -22.57 -11.17 -12.77
C ASN A 101 -21.12 -11.03 -13.28
N TYR A 102 -20.08 -10.98 -12.40
CA TYR A 102 -18.72 -10.60 -12.79
C TYR A 102 -18.17 -11.41 -13.96
N ARG A 103 -18.44 -12.71 -14.03
CA ARG A 103 -17.97 -13.56 -15.13
C ARG A 103 -18.59 -13.17 -16.47
N THR A 104 -19.88 -12.86 -16.49
CA THR A 104 -20.59 -12.45 -17.70
C THR A 104 -20.12 -11.09 -18.18
N VAL A 105 -19.89 -10.15 -17.26
CA VAL A 105 -19.42 -8.79 -17.57
C VAL A 105 -17.97 -8.82 -18.07
N LEU A 106 -17.09 -9.59 -17.42
CA LEU A 106 -15.67 -9.62 -17.75
C LEU A 106 -15.35 -10.42 -19.02
N GLN A 107 -16.15 -11.43 -19.36
CA GLN A 107 -15.90 -12.32 -20.50
C GLN A 107 -15.64 -11.60 -21.84
N PRO A 108 -16.37 -10.54 -22.24
CA PRO A 108 -16.06 -9.80 -23.47
C PRO A 108 -14.88 -8.83 -23.33
N LEU A 109 -14.48 -8.47 -22.09
CA LEU A 109 -13.52 -7.41 -21.80
C LEU A 109 -12.10 -7.94 -21.57
N VAL A 110 -11.95 -9.14 -20.99
CA VAL A 110 -10.66 -9.70 -20.59
C VAL A 110 -10.53 -11.15 -21.02
N GLY A 111 -9.39 -11.49 -21.63
CA GLY A 111 -9.03 -12.82 -22.08
C GLY A 111 -7.53 -13.08 -21.98
N GLU A 112 -7.06 -14.13 -22.69
CA GLU A 112 -5.65 -14.52 -22.68
C GLU A 112 -4.73 -13.40 -23.18
N GLY A 113 -3.69 -13.10 -22.42
CA GLY A 113 -2.71 -12.05 -22.75
C GLY A 113 -3.16 -10.62 -22.40
N ASP A 114 -4.38 -10.41 -21.92
CA ASP A 114 -4.86 -9.13 -21.42
C ASP A 114 -4.37 -8.87 -19.99
N PHE A 115 -4.52 -7.64 -19.50
CA PHE A 115 -4.17 -7.22 -18.16
C PHE A 115 -5.40 -6.67 -17.44
N LEU A 116 -5.74 -7.20 -16.27
CA LEU A 116 -6.78 -6.68 -15.38
C LEU A 116 -6.10 -5.94 -14.19
N LEU A 117 -6.33 -4.63 -14.12
CA LEU A 117 -5.91 -3.78 -13.01
C LEU A 117 -7.13 -3.47 -12.13
N ASN A 118 -7.17 -4.05 -10.92
CA ASN A 118 -8.27 -3.84 -9.99
C ASN A 118 -7.94 -2.71 -9.00
N LEU A 119 -8.63 -1.57 -9.13
CA LEU A 119 -8.52 -0.39 -8.26
C LEU A 119 -9.89 -0.05 -7.65
N SER A 120 -10.78 -1.03 -7.61
CA SER A 120 -12.11 -0.89 -7.01
C SER A 120 -12.12 -1.31 -5.55
N VAL A 121 -13.07 -0.79 -4.80
CA VAL A 121 -13.45 -1.30 -3.48
C VAL A 121 -14.65 -2.25 -3.62
N ASN A 122 -14.80 -3.19 -2.70
CA ASN A 122 -15.94 -4.11 -2.63
C ASN A 122 -16.13 -5.03 -3.86
N VAL A 123 -15.06 -5.28 -4.63
CA VAL A 123 -15.01 -6.31 -5.69
C VAL A 123 -13.96 -7.35 -5.31
N SER A 124 -14.39 -8.61 -5.14
CA SER A 124 -13.54 -9.67 -4.59
C SER A 124 -12.25 -9.90 -5.38
N SER A 125 -11.10 -9.61 -4.77
CA SER A 125 -9.78 -9.92 -5.33
C SER A 125 -9.62 -11.41 -5.60
N GLU A 126 -10.09 -12.29 -4.69
CA GLU A 126 -10.04 -13.75 -4.89
C GLU A 126 -10.79 -14.17 -6.16
N ALA A 127 -12.00 -13.64 -6.37
CA ALA A 127 -12.80 -13.97 -7.54
C ALA A 127 -12.14 -13.49 -8.85
N LEU A 128 -11.57 -12.27 -8.85
CA LEU A 128 -10.88 -11.72 -10.02
C LEU A 128 -9.57 -12.46 -10.32
N VAL A 129 -8.76 -12.80 -9.31
CA VAL A 129 -7.54 -13.60 -9.47
C VAL A 129 -7.87 -14.97 -10.10
N ARG A 130 -8.91 -15.66 -9.59
CA ARG A 130 -9.38 -16.94 -10.16
C ARG A 130 -9.83 -16.79 -11.59
N TYR A 131 -10.60 -15.74 -11.90
CA TYR A 131 -11.06 -15.45 -13.27
C TYR A 131 -9.87 -15.21 -14.22
N CYS A 132 -8.92 -14.36 -13.84
CA CYS A 132 -7.73 -14.08 -14.64
C CYS A 132 -6.87 -15.32 -14.85
N TRP A 133 -6.72 -16.15 -13.80
CA TRP A 133 -6.05 -17.44 -13.92
C TRP A 133 -6.70 -18.36 -14.97
N GLU A 134 -8.04 -18.46 -14.93
CA GLU A 134 -8.81 -19.33 -15.83
C GLU A 134 -8.75 -18.87 -17.29
N CYS A 135 -8.78 -17.55 -17.53
CA CYS A 135 -8.76 -17.00 -18.89
C CYS A 135 -7.36 -16.66 -19.42
N GLY A 136 -6.30 -16.77 -18.60
CA GLY A 136 -4.93 -16.48 -19.01
C GLY A 136 -4.54 -15.00 -19.00
N ALA A 137 -5.26 -14.16 -18.27
CA ALA A 137 -4.98 -12.73 -18.11
C ALA A 137 -4.02 -12.47 -16.95
N LEU A 138 -3.23 -11.38 -17.05
CA LEU A 138 -2.43 -10.84 -15.95
C LEU A 138 -3.35 -10.06 -15.01
N TYR A 139 -2.95 -9.98 -13.73
CA TYR A 139 -3.72 -9.28 -12.68
C TYR A 139 -2.82 -8.46 -11.75
N LEU A 140 -3.34 -7.32 -11.30
CA LEU A 140 -2.77 -6.54 -10.21
C LEU A 140 -3.89 -5.81 -9.47
N ASP A 141 -3.83 -5.80 -8.12
CA ASP A 141 -4.63 -4.93 -7.26
C ASP A 141 -3.74 -4.12 -6.29
N THR A 142 -4.33 -3.16 -5.59
CA THR A 142 -3.67 -2.36 -4.55
C THR A 142 -4.12 -2.70 -3.14
N SER A 143 -5.21 -3.47 -3.01
CA SER A 143 -5.77 -3.98 -1.76
C SER A 143 -6.49 -5.28 -2.02
N ILE A 144 -6.55 -6.17 -1.02
CA ILE A 144 -7.34 -7.39 -1.11
C ILE A 144 -8.75 -7.08 -0.63
N GLU A 145 -9.68 -7.04 -1.58
CA GLU A 145 -11.07 -6.71 -1.33
C GLU A 145 -11.97 -7.96 -1.26
N PRO A 146 -12.96 -8.00 -0.36
CA PRO A 146 -14.07 -8.94 -0.43
C PRO A 146 -15.17 -8.41 -1.36
N TRP A 147 -16.20 -9.23 -1.66
CA TRP A 147 -17.45 -8.72 -2.21
C TRP A 147 -18.15 -7.78 -1.21
N SER A 148 -18.95 -6.85 -1.72
CA SER A 148 -19.78 -5.93 -0.93
C SER A 148 -20.54 -6.69 0.17
N GLY A 149 -20.49 -6.16 1.41
CA GLY A 149 -21.04 -6.86 2.59
C GLY A 149 -20.10 -7.88 3.24
N GLY A 150 -18.89 -8.05 2.67
CA GLY A 150 -17.79 -8.80 3.28
C GLY A 150 -16.94 -7.97 4.26
N GLY A 151 -15.77 -8.47 4.61
CA GLY A 151 -14.80 -7.74 5.44
C GLY A 151 -15.36 -7.32 6.82
N ALA A 152 -15.14 -6.07 7.20
CA ALA A 152 -15.51 -5.52 8.50
C ALA A 152 -17.03 -5.59 8.78
N SER A 153 -17.87 -5.58 7.74
CA SER A 153 -19.34 -5.67 7.85
C SER A 153 -19.87 -7.09 7.99
N GLN A 154 -19.06 -8.13 7.76
CA GLN A 154 -19.48 -9.52 7.94
C GLN A 154 -19.81 -9.86 9.39
N LYS A 155 -20.82 -10.73 9.58
CA LYS A 155 -21.10 -11.37 10.88
C LYS A 155 -20.10 -12.52 11.08
N GLY A 156 -19.38 -12.49 12.20
CA GLY A 156 -18.41 -13.55 12.52
C GLY A 156 -17.30 -13.08 13.47
N PRO A 157 -16.38 -13.96 13.85
CA PRO A 157 -15.28 -13.60 14.72
C PRO A 157 -14.32 -12.62 13.99
N PRO A 158 -13.68 -11.67 14.72
CA PRO A 158 -12.76 -10.69 14.12
C PRO A 158 -11.67 -11.32 13.25
N SER A 159 -11.12 -12.46 13.64
CA SER A 159 -10.09 -13.20 12.88
C SER A 159 -10.50 -13.64 11.48
N ARG A 160 -11.79 -13.62 11.14
CA ARG A 160 -12.31 -13.97 9.80
C ARG A 160 -12.71 -12.75 8.97
N ARG A 161 -12.56 -11.55 9.52
CA ARG A 161 -12.96 -10.27 8.92
C ARG A 161 -11.78 -9.31 8.82
N SER A 162 -10.61 -9.83 8.58
CA SER A 162 -9.34 -9.10 8.63
C SER A 162 -8.56 -9.27 7.33
N ASN A 163 -7.60 -8.39 7.08
CA ASN A 163 -6.69 -8.51 5.94
C ASN A 163 -5.93 -9.84 5.95
N TYR A 164 -5.56 -10.34 7.14
CA TYR A 164 -4.97 -11.66 7.28
C TYR A 164 -5.86 -12.75 6.66
N ALA A 165 -7.15 -12.77 7.00
CA ALA A 165 -8.07 -13.79 6.49
C ALA A 165 -8.26 -13.71 4.97
N LEU A 166 -8.37 -12.49 4.43
CA LEU A 166 -8.48 -12.25 2.98
C LEU A 166 -7.20 -12.70 2.26
N ARG A 167 -6.03 -12.34 2.79
CA ARG A 167 -4.73 -12.76 2.26
C ARG A 167 -4.60 -14.28 2.21
N GLU A 168 -4.86 -14.96 3.33
CA GLU A 168 -4.72 -16.42 3.41
C GLU A 168 -5.70 -17.15 2.46
N ALA A 169 -6.88 -16.61 2.21
CA ALA A 169 -7.84 -17.16 1.25
C ALA A 169 -7.30 -17.13 -0.18
N VAL A 170 -6.68 -16.02 -0.59
CA VAL A 170 -6.08 -15.91 -1.93
C VAL A 170 -4.80 -16.75 -2.03
N LEU A 171 -3.96 -16.75 -0.98
CA LEU A 171 -2.72 -17.54 -0.97
C LEU A 171 -2.98 -19.05 -0.95
N ALA A 172 -4.10 -19.51 -0.42
CA ALA A 172 -4.50 -20.92 -0.51
C ALA A 172 -4.63 -21.38 -1.99
N PHE A 173 -5.05 -20.48 -2.89
CA PHE A 173 -5.08 -20.75 -4.32
C PHE A 173 -3.66 -20.83 -4.94
N ARG A 174 -2.68 -20.10 -4.39
CA ARG A 174 -1.27 -20.15 -4.80
C ARG A 174 -0.64 -21.51 -4.62
N LEU A 175 -0.98 -22.23 -3.52
CA LEU A 175 -0.35 -23.52 -3.18
C LEU A 175 -0.58 -24.58 -4.23
N ASP A 176 -1.72 -24.57 -4.90
CA ASP A 176 -2.10 -25.55 -5.89
C ASP A 176 -1.62 -25.22 -7.32
N LYS A 177 -1.24 -23.94 -7.57
CA LYS A 177 -1.02 -23.43 -8.94
C LYS A 177 0.14 -22.43 -9.00
N ARG A 178 1.37 -22.95 -9.12
CA ARG A 178 2.60 -22.13 -9.16
C ARG A 178 3.00 -21.65 -10.56
N ASP A 179 2.49 -22.24 -11.63
CA ASP A 179 2.85 -21.90 -13.02
C ASP A 179 1.60 -21.49 -13.80
N GLY A 180 1.38 -20.20 -13.88
CA GLY A 180 0.23 -19.59 -14.56
C GLY A 180 0.39 -18.10 -14.75
N PRO A 181 -0.63 -17.40 -15.25
CA PRO A 181 -0.55 -15.96 -15.45
C PRO A 181 -0.19 -15.25 -14.15
N THR A 182 0.61 -14.22 -14.28
CA THR A 182 1.06 -13.44 -13.11
C THR A 182 -0.11 -12.65 -12.54
N ALA A 183 -0.35 -12.86 -11.23
CA ALA A 183 -1.29 -12.09 -10.43
C ALA A 183 -0.55 -11.50 -9.23
N ILE A 184 -0.38 -10.18 -9.20
CA ILE A 184 0.28 -9.47 -8.11
C ILE A 184 -0.79 -8.93 -7.17
N LEU A 185 -0.72 -9.35 -5.92
CA LEU A 185 -1.63 -8.90 -4.87
C LEU A 185 -1.07 -7.64 -4.19
N THR A 186 -1.92 -6.68 -3.88
CA THR A 186 -1.61 -5.52 -3.02
C THR A 186 -0.38 -4.71 -3.45
N GLN A 187 -0.28 -4.34 -4.73
CA GLN A 187 0.85 -3.59 -5.29
C GLN A 187 0.49 -2.12 -5.54
N GLY A 188 0.43 -1.34 -4.49
CA GLY A 188 0.37 0.13 -4.49
C GLY A 188 1.65 0.73 -3.87
N ALA A 189 1.46 1.70 -2.97
CA ALA A 189 2.57 2.25 -2.17
C ALA A 189 2.74 1.44 -0.90
N ASN A 190 1.73 1.40 -0.09
CA ASN A 190 1.54 0.63 1.13
C ASN A 190 0.08 0.10 1.15
N PRO A 191 -0.09 -1.18 0.83
CA PRO A 191 0.94 -2.19 0.47
C PRO A 191 1.58 -1.99 -0.91
N GLY A 192 2.75 -2.59 -1.11
CA GLY A 192 3.40 -2.72 -2.41
C GLY A 192 4.82 -2.19 -2.45
N LEU A 193 5.02 -0.91 -2.80
CA LEU A 193 6.32 -0.25 -2.87
C LEU A 193 7.13 -0.40 -1.57
N ILE A 194 6.46 -0.44 -0.43
CA ILE A 194 7.07 -0.63 0.89
C ILE A 194 7.92 -1.89 0.96
N SER A 195 7.49 -3.02 0.40
CA SER A 195 8.30 -4.25 0.36
C SER A 195 9.62 -4.04 -0.38
N SER A 196 9.60 -3.25 -1.47
CA SER A 196 10.81 -2.85 -2.18
C SER A 196 11.70 -1.91 -1.36
N LEU A 197 11.10 -0.98 -0.60
CA LEU A 197 11.84 -0.09 0.30
C LEU A 197 12.48 -0.85 1.46
N VAL A 198 11.82 -1.86 2.05
CA VAL A 198 12.41 -2.74 3.08
C VAL A 198 13.64 -3.45 2.54
N LYS A 199 13.54 -4.05 1.35
CA LYS A 199 14.67 -4.75 0.72
C LYS A 199 15.84 -3.81 0.45
N GLN A 200 15.58 -2.63 -0.11
CA GLN A 200 16.62 -1.62 -0.35
C GLN A 200 17.24 -1.13 0.96
N ALA A 201 16.42 -0.89 2.01
CA ALA A 201 16.91 -0.48 3.32
C ALA A 201 17.85 -1.52 3.95
N LEU A 202 17.50 -2.81 3.89
CA LEU A 202 18.36 -3.90 4.38
C LEU A 202 19.71 -3.93 3.64
N VAL A 203 19.70 -3.76 2.32
CA VAL A 203 20.94 -3.70 1.52
C VAL A 203 21.78 -2.47 1.86
N ASN A 204 21.14 -1.31 2.04
CA ASN A 204 21.83 -0.08 2.45
C ASN A 204 22.51 -0.26 3.82
N MET A 205 21.76 -0.77 4.83
CA MET A 205 22.29 -1.00 6.17
C MET A 205 23.44 -2.02 6.19
N ALA A 206 23.37 -3.07 5.40
CA ALA A 206 24.44 -4.04 5.24
C ALA A 206 25.69 -3.40 4.63
N THR A 207 25.50 -2.60 3.59
CA THR A 207 26.59 -1.85 2.93
C THR A 207 27.26 -0.87 3.90
N ASP A 208 26.47 -0.09 4.63
CA ASP A 208 26.97 0.88 5.62
C ASP A 208 27.71 0.20 6.79
N SER A 209 27.36 -1.03 7.10
CA SER A 209 28.01 -1.85 8.13
C SER A 209 29.17 -2.68 7.59
N ASN A 210 29.55 -2.50 6.32
CA ASN A 210 30.56 -3.33 5.62
C ASN A 210 30.28 -4.84 5.72
N MET A 211 29.00 -5.20 5.83
CA MET A 211 28.55 -6.59 5.86
C MET A 211 28.44 -7.10 4.42
N PRO A 212 29.10 -8.26 4.09
CA PRO A 212 28.97 -8.80 2.76
C PRO A 212 27.51 -9.21 2.49
N VAL A 213 26.96 -8.67 1.42
CA VAL A 213 25.65 -9.04 0.89
C VAL A 213 25.88 -10.14 -0.15
N GLY A 214 25.40 -11.36 0.14
CA GLY A 214 25.40 -12.46 -0.82
C GLY A 214 24.34 -12.28 -1.91
N ARG A 215 24.08 -13.34 -2.67
CA ARG A 215 22.92 -13.37 -3.56
C ARG A 215 21.63 -13.44 -2.71
N LEU A 216 20.74 -12.48 -2.88
CA LEU A 216 19.44 -12.42 -2.20
C LEU A 216 18.35 -12.92 -3.18
N ALA A 217 18.16 -14.24 -3.24
CA ALA A 217 17.29 -14.89 -4.23
C ALA A 217 16.05 -15.56 -3.62
N SER A 218 16.07 -15.82 -2.32
CA SER A 218 14.98 -16.49 -1.60
C SER A 218 14.53 -15.65 -0.39
N PHE A 219 13.38 -15.96 0.16
CA PHE A 219 12.93 -15.33 1.41
C PHE A 219 13.87 -15.65 2.58
N GLU A 220 14.47 -16.84 2.63
CA GLU A 220 15.46 -17.19 3.65
C GLU A 220 16.71 -16.31 3.58
N ASP A 221 17.14 -15.91 2.37
CA ASP A 221 18.27 -14.99 2.21
C ASP A 221 17.96 -13.63 2.80
N TRP A 222 16.75 -13.08 2.53
CA TRP A 222 16.28 -11.80 3.07
C TRP A 222 16.09 -11.85 4.57
N ALA A 223 15.46 -12.89 5.09
CA ALA A 223 15.25 -13.08 6.51
C ALA A 223 16.60 -13.26 7.26
N THR A 224 17.56 -14.00 6.66
CA THR A 224 18.91 -14.14 7.21
C THR A 224 19.65 -12.80 7.24
N LEU A 225 19.50 -11.97 6.20
CA LEU A 225 20.09 -10.62 6.18
C LEU A 225 19.49 -9.75 7.28
N ALA A 226 18.16 -9.73 7.43
CA ALA A 226 17.47 -8.98 8.45
C ALA A 226 17.87 -9.42 9.87
N GLN A 227 17.98 -10.75 10.12
CA GLN A 227 18.46 -11.30 11.37
C GLN A 227 19.91 -10.88 11.67
N ARG A 228 20.82 -10.96 10.70
CA ARG A 228 22.22 -10.55 10.84
C ARG A 228 22.39 -9.05 11.13
N LEU A 229 21.46 -8.24 10.66
CA LEU A 229 21.39 -6.81 10.94
C LEU A 229 20.71 -6.51 12.29
N ASP A 230 20.31 -7.54 13.06
CA ASP A 230 19.55 -7.45 14.31
C ASP A 230 18.27 -6.61 14.17
N ILE A 231 17.55 -6.75 13.04
CA ILE A 231 16.28 -6.06 12.85
C ILE A 231 15.21 -6.74 13.72
N ARG A 232 14.65 -5.99 14.66
CA ARG A 232 13.62 -6.47 15.60
C ARG A 232 12.24 -5.95 15.25
N ALA A 233 12.13 -4.68 14.87
CA ALA A 233 10.88 -4.08 14.47
C ALA A 233 11.05 -3.30 13.16
N ILE A 234 9.99 -3.32 12.33
CA ILE A 234 9.87 -2.56 11.09
C ILE A 234 8.54 -1.82 11.16
N HIS A 235 8.57 -0.50 11.06
CA HIS A 235 7.37 0.28 10.83
C HIS A 235 7.28 0.66 9.35
N ILE A 236 6.11 0.53 8.78
CA ILE A 236 5.73 1.36 7.65
C ILE A 236 5.45 2.72 8.29
N ALA A 237 6.39 3.66 8.16
CA ALA A 237 6.36 4.94 8.85
C ALA A 237 5.99 6.03 7.86
N GLU A 238 4.75 6.50 7.97
CA GLU A 238 4.19 7.52 7.08
C GLU A 238 3.68 8.72 7.85
N HIS A 239 4.05 9.90 7.35
CA HIS A 239 3.62 11.18 7.90
C HIS A 239 3.24 12.14 6.78
N ASP A 240 1.92 12.31 6.58
CA ASP A 240 1.34 13.23 5.61
C ASP A 240 1.10 14.61 6.26
N THR A 241 1.70 15.65 5.69
CA THR A 241 1.56 17.04 6.12
C THR A 241 0.80 17.90 5.10
N GLN A 242 0.13 17.30 4.13
CA GLN A 242 -0.61 18.04 3.10
C GLN A 242 -1.76 18.85 3.73
N ILE A 243 -1.90 20.11 3.31
CA ILE A 243 -2.86 21.07 3.85
C ILE A 243 -3.71 21.60 2.72
N ALA A 244 -5.04 21.55 2.90
CA ALA A 244 -6.00 22.19 2.00
C ALA A 244 -6.36 23.61 2.45
N ALA A 245 -6.72 24.48 1.47
CA ALA A 245 -7.17 25.85 1.75
C ALA A 245 -8.45 25.88 2.61
N ALA A 246 -9.36 24.91 2.39
CA ALA A 246 -10.58 24.76 3.18
C ALA A 246 -10.41 23.61 4.17
N ARG A 247 -10.52 23.93 5.47
CA ARG A 247 -10.47 22.92 6.54
C ARG A 247 -11.72 22.02 6.51
N LYS A 248 -11.61 20.85 7.13
CA LYS A 248 -12.72 19.93 7.36
C LYS A 248 -13.92 20.64 8.01
N ALA A 249 -15.12 20.42 7.48
CA ALA A 249 -16.38 20.86 8.08
C ALA A 249 -16.97 19.79 9.04
N PRO A 250 -17.87 20.16 9.95
CA PRO A 250 -18.62 19.18 10.75
C PRO A 250 -19.41 18.21 9.84
N ASN A 251 -19.50 16.94 10.26
CA ASN A 251 -20.18 15.87 9.53
C ASN A 251 -19.60 15.61 8.12
N GLU A 252 -18.29 15.83 7.97
CA GLU A 252 -17.52 15.58 6.76
C GLU A 252 -16.29 14.74 7.12
N PHE A 253 -16.02 13.68 6.37
CA PHE A 253 -14.75 12.98 6.43
C PHE A 253 -13.84 13.44 5.29
N VAL A 254 -12.62 13.84 5.60
CA VAL A 254 -11.66 14.39 4.64
C VAL A 254 -10.40 13.53 4.64
N ASN A 255 -9.87 13.21 3.45
CA ASN A 255 -8.62 12.49 3.32
C ASN A 255 -7.90 12.88 2.01
N THR A 256 -6.63 12.52 1.85
CA THR A 256 -5.81 12.76 0.64
C THR A 256 -5.90 11.63 -0.39
N TRP A 257 -6.59 10.54 -0.05
CA TRP A 257 -6.92 9.40 -0.90
C TRP A 257 -8.33 8.87 -0.55
N SER A 258 -8.74 7.70 -1.00
CA SER A 258 -10.10 7.18 -0.82
C SER A 258 -10.57 7.24 0.63
N VAL A 259 -11.64 7.99 0.90
CA VAL A 259 -12.26 8.08 2.23
C VAL A 259 -12.90 6.76 2.63
N GLN A 260 -13.64 6.14 1.71
CA GLN A 260 -14.33 4.88 1.97
C GLN A 260 -13.33 3.77 2.33
N ALA A 261 -12.30 3.56 1.51
CA ALA A 261 -11.28 2.55 1.78
C ALA A 261 -10.58 2.82 3.12
N PHE A 262 -10.25 4.07 3.42
CA PHE A 262 -9.60 4.44 4.69
C PHE A 262 -10.47 4.13 5.93
N ILE A 263 -11.76 4.42 5.86
CA ILE A 263 -12.70 4.08 6.96
C ILE A 263 -12.83 2.56 7.10
N GLU A 264 -12.97 1.82 6.01
CA GLU A 264 -13.13 0.38 6.02
C GLU A 264 -11.89 -0.33 6.58
N GLU A 265 -10.70 0.05 6.16
CA GLU A 265 -9.43 -0.45 6.71
C GLU A 265 -9.25 -0.07 8.18
N GLY A 266 -9.51 1.17 8.49
CA GLY A 266 -9.33 1.71 9.83
C GLY A 266 -10.28 1.14 10.88
N LEU A 267 -11.46 0.67 10.49
CA LEU A 267 -12.45 0.02 11.37
C LEU A 267 -12.22 -1.49 11.51
N GLN A 268 -11.34 -2.09 10.72
CA GLN A 268 -10.92 -3.48 10.94
C GLN A 268 -10.13 -3.60 12.25
N PRO A 269 -10.04 -4.82 12.82
CA PRO A 269 -9.13 -5.09 13.93
C PRO A 269 -7.71 -4.65 13.56
N ALA A 270 -7.02 -3.95 14.45
CA ALA A 270 -5.62 -3.63 14.25
C ALA A 270 -4.81 -4.93 14.12
N GLU A 271 -4.07 -5.10 13.03
CA GLU A 271 -3.23 -6.27 12.78
C GLU A 271 -1.76 -5.87 12.66
N LEU A 272 -0.89 -6.77 13.07
CA LEU A 272 0.56 -6.58 12.97
C LEU A 272 1.27 -7.92 12.88
N GLY A 273 2.37 -7.96 12.13
CA GLY A 273 3.32 -9.06 12.17
C GLY A 273 3.92 -9.16 13.57
N TRP A 274 3.99 -10.37 14.13
CA TRP A 274 4.43 -10.58 15.53
C TRP A 274 5.83 -11.19 15.58
N GLY A 275 6.77 -10.42 16.12
CA GLY A 275 8.19 -10.75 16.16
C GLY A 275 8.56 -11.78 17.25
N THR A 276 9.61 -12.56 16.98
CA THR A 276 10.12 -13.58 17.93
C THR A 276 10.83 -12.98 19.13
N HIS A 277 11.20 -11.69 19.10
CA HIS A 277 11.82 -10.97 20.22
C HIS A 277 10.81 -10.47 21.24
N GLU A 278 9.51 -10.47 20.91
CA GLU A 278 8.45 -9.94 21.77
C GLU A 278 8.26 -10.81 23.02
N ARG A 279 8.25 -10.15 24.17
CA ARG A 279 8.12 -10.79 25.50
C ARG A 279 6.81 -10.45 26.21
N HIS A 280 6.10 -9.44 25.74
CA HIS A 280 4.92 -8.88 26.38
C HIS A 280 3.70 -9.02 25.49
N TRP A 281 2.92 -10.09 25.71
CA TRP A 281 1.68 -10.31 24.98
C TRP A 281 0.63 -9.26 25.38
N PRO A 282 0.08 -8.47 24.42
CA PRO A 282 -0.95 -7.49 24.75
C PRO A 282 -2.24 -8.15 25.27
N ALA A 283 -2.85 -7.56 26.29
CA ALA A 283 -4.04 -8.15 26.92
C ALA A 283 -5.26 -8.29 25.97
N ASP A 284 -5.30 -7.47 24.91
CA ASP A 284 -6.34 -7.47 23.88
C ASP A 284 -5.88 -8.13 22.56
N ALA A 285 -4.73 -8.81 22.56
CA ALA A 285 -4.24 -9.52 21.39
C ALA A 285 -4.82 -10.93 21.26
N CYS A 286 -5.05 -11.34 20.01
CA CYS A 286 -5.49 -12.67 19.64
C CYS A 286 -4.68 -13.21 18.46
N GLN A 287 -4.57 -14.55 18.36
CA GLN A 287 -4.01 -15.25 17.22
C GLN A 287 -5.09 -15.68 16.25
N HIS A 288 -4.75 -15.84 14.98
CA HIS A 288 -5.69 -16.27 13.96
C HIS A 288 -6.01 -17.77 14.02
N GLY A 289 -5.04 -18.61 14.40
CA GLY A 289 -5.20 -20.07 14.50
C GLY A 289 -5.32 -20.79 13.15
N PHE A 290 -4.93 -20.13 12.05
CA PHE A 290 -4.86 -20.69 10.68
C PHE A 290 -3.88 -19.85 9.85
N GLY A 291 -3.45 -20.40 8.69
CA GLY A 291 -2.58 -19.70 7.75
C GLY A 291 -1.11 -19.69 8.16
N SER A 292 -0.39 -18.62 7.82
CA SER A 292 1.06 -18.45 8.02
C SER A 292 1.50 -18.31 9.48
N ASP A 293 0.59 -17.94 10.37
CA ASP A 293 0.84 -17.63 11.79
C ASP A 293 1.87 -16.48 11.98
N ALA A 294 1.95 -15.59 10.99
CA ALA A 294 2.92 -14.50 11.00
C ALA A 294 2.42 -13.25 11.75
N ALA A 295 1.13 -13.15 12.01
CA ALA A 295 0.51 -11.95 12.57
C ALA A 295 -0.43 -12.25 13.74
N ILE A 296 -0.68 -11.20 14.52
CA ILE A 296 -1.72 -11.14 15.55
C ILE A 296 -2.69 -10.02 15.23
N TYR A 297 -3.88 -10.06 15.84
CA TYR A 297 -4.81 -8.92 15.80
C TYR A 297 -5.19 -8.47 17.21
N LEU A 298 -5.51 -7.17 17.34
CA LEU A 298 -6.05 -6.60 18.56
C LEU A 298 -7.58 -6.54 18.49
N THR A 299 -8.26 -6.73 19.62
CA THR A 299 -9.74 -6.66 19.68
C THR A 299 -10.24 -5.21 19.71
N ARG A 300 -9.64 -4.36 18.88
CA ARG A 300 -9.99 -2.94 18.69
C ARG A 300 -9.67 -2.49 17.27
N PRO A 301 -10.34 -1.44 16.76
CA PRO A 301 -10.05 -0.89 15.44
C PRO A 301 -8.64 -0.29 15.32
N GLY A 302 -8.09 -0.30 14.12
CA GLY A 302 -6.83 0.37 13.81
C GLY A 302 -6.87 1.86 14.13
N LEU A 303 -7.95 2.56 13.78
CA LEU A 303 -8.16 3.98 14.09
C LEU A 303 -8.31 4.27 15.60
N ALA A 304 -8.54 3.27 16.46
CA ALA A 304 -8.54 3.39 17.91
C ALA A 304 -7.20 2.98 18.55
N THR A 305 -6.19 2.61 17.76
CA THR A 305 -4.89 2.13 18.25
C THR A 305 -3.80 3.08 17.82
N ARG A 306 -3.00 3.58 18.77
CA ARG A 306 -1.88 4.49 18.51
C ARG A 306 -0.55 3.82 18.80
N VAL A 307 0.46 4.16 17.97
CA VAL A 307 1.83 3.69 18.12
C VAL A 307 2.81 4.84 17.98
N ARG A 308 3.94 4.75 18.67
CA ARG A 308 5.06 5.70 18.57
C ARG A 308 5.89 5.34 17.35
N SER A 309 6.20 6.32 16.52
CA SER A 309 7.06 6.17 15.35
C SER A 309 7.88 7.44 15.09
N TRP A 310 8.66 7.43 14.02
CA TRP A 310 9.55 8.52 13.67
C TRP A 310 9.73 8.62 12.15
N THR A 311 9.79 9.86 11.63
CA THR A 311 10.21 10.16 10.26
C THR A 311 11.23 11.30 10.26
N PRO A 312 12.08 11.45 9.21
CA PRO A 312 13.13 12.46 9.19
C PRO A 312 12.64 13.91 9.32
N LEU A 313 11.56 14.28 8.65
CA LEU A 313 11.01 15.65 8.70
C LEU A 313 10.00 15.83 9.84
N GLY A 314 9.19 14.82 10.10
CA GLY A 314 8.17 14.85 11.14
C GLY A 314 8.73 14.69 12.57
N GLY A 315 9.90 14.07 12.71
CA GLY A 315 10.44 13.65 14.01
C GLY A 315 9.59 12.57 14.69
N PRO A 316 9.60 12.45 16.01
CA PRO A 316 8.76 11.52 16.75
C PRO A 316 7.28 11.89 16.68
N TYR A 317 6.41 10.91 16.42
CA TYR A 317 4.96 11.13 16.36
C TYR A 317 4.16 9.92 16.89
N HIS A 318 2.87 10.12 17.10
CA HIS A 318 1.90 9.06 17.34
C HIS A 318 1.14 8.79 16.03
N GLY A 319 1.38 7.64 15.42
CA GLY A 319 0.63 7.14 14.27
C GLY A 319 -0.56 6.28 14.68
N PHE A 320 -1.50 6.08 13.77
CA PHE A 320 -2.51 5.03 13.87
C PHE A 320 -1.91 3.70 13.44
N LEU A 321 -2.23 2.63 14.15
CA LEU A 321 -1.91 1.27 13.72
C LEU A 321 -3.03 0.75 12.82
N ILE A 322 -3.02 1.17 11.56
CA ILE A 322 -3.98 0.69 10.57
C ILE A 322 -3.63 -0.74 10.17
N THR A 323 -4.64 -1.57 9.92
CA THR A 323 -4.40 -2.91 9.36
C THR A 323 -4.04 -2.78 7.90
N HIS A 324 -2.89 -3.35 7.53
CA HIS A 324 -2.41 -3.38 6.15
C HIS A 324 -1.75 -4.71 5.83
N GLY A 325 -1.95 -5.19 4.59
CA GLY A 325 -1.46 -6.49 4.14
C GLY A 325 0.05 -6.67 4.29
N GLU A 326 0.84 -5.60 4.04
CA GLU A 326 2.30 -5.65 4.12
C GLU A 326 2.83 -5.85 5.55
N SER A 327 2.07 -5.46 6.58
CA SER A 327 2.45 -5.77 7.96
C SER A 327 2.53 -7.28 8.20
N ILE A 328 1.72 -8.03 7.47
CA ILE A 328 1.63 -9.48 7.54
C ILE A 328 2.62 -10.11 6.58
N SER A 329 2.63 -9.67 5.30
CA SER A 329 3.44 -10.28 4.25
C SER A 329 4.94 -10.08 4.47
N ILE A 330 5.39 -8.89 4.90
CA ILE A 330 6.79 -8.62 5.26
C ILE A 330 7.23 -9.47 6.45
N ALA A 331 6.39 -9.59 7.50
CA ALA A 331 6.71 -10.43 8.65
C ALA A 331 6.82 -11.90 8.26
N ASP A 332 5.92 -12.40 7.40
CA ASP A 332 5.94 -13.77 6.87
C ASP A 332 7.18 -14.00 5.99
N HIS A 333 7.45 -13.08 5.05
CA HIS A 333 8.60 -13.13 4.15
C HIS A 333 9.96 -13.11 4.88
N LEU A 334 10.04 -12.35 5.99
CA LEU A 334 11.26 -12.28 6.83
C LEU A 334 11.26 -13.31 7.97
N THR A 335 10.50 -14.40 7.85
CA THR A 335 10.48 -15.49 8.83
C THR A 335 11.52 -16.55 8.52
N LEU A 336 12.45 -16.81 9.47
CA LEU A 336 13.33 -17.96 9.41
C LEU A 336 12.75 -19.11 10.24
N ARG A 337 12.84 -20.33 9.68
CA ARG A 337 12.43 -21.55 10.35
C ARG A 337 13.59 -22.54 10.40
N GLU A 338 13.80 -23.13 11.56
CA GLU A 338 14.72 -24.25 11.75
C GLU A 338 13.93 -25.44 12.27
N ASN A 339 14.03 -26.59 11.60
CA ASN A 339 13.28 -27.80 11.96
C ASN A 339 11.75 -27.58 12.10
N GLY A 340 11.20 -26.62 11.35
CA GLY A 340 9.78 -26.26 11.40
C GLY A 340 9.40 -25.18 12.43
N GLU A 341 10.29 -24.90 13.39
CA GLU A 341 10.09 -23.85 14.39
C GLU A 341 10.55 -22.48 13.89
N VAL A 342 9.81 -21.43 14.23
CA VAL A 342 10.20 -20.05 13.90
C VAL A 342 11.31 -19.60 14.82
N VAL A 343 12.50 -19.34 14.26
CA VAL A 343 13.68 -18.87 15.03
C VAL A 343 13.91 -17.37 14.92
N TYR A 344 13.40 -16.74 13.87
CA TYR A 344 13.45 -15.31 13.70
C TYR A 344 12.25 -14.80 12.89
N ARG A 345 11.70 -13.69 13.34
CA ARG A 345 10.70 -12.84 12.66
C ARG A 345 10.73 -11.47 13.29
N PRO A 346 10.76 -10.35 12.56
CA PRO A 346 10.58 -9.01 13.12
C PRO A 346 9.11 -8.73 13.43
N THR A 347 8.84 -7.84 14.38
CA THR A 347 7.52 -7.20 14.51
C THR A 347 7.35 -6.20 13.36
N VAL A 348 6.24 -6.25 12.65
CA VAL A 348 5.98 -5.35 11.51
C VAL A 348 4.60 -4.73 11.64
N HIS A 349 4.50 -3.41 11.52
CA HIS A 349 3.20 -2.74 11.49
C HIS A 349 3.23 -1.38 10.79
N TYR A 350 2.06 -0.93 10.40
CA TYR A 350 1.87 0.43 9.89
C TYR A 350 1.79 1.42 11.06
N ALA A 351 2.43 2.56 10.91
CA ALA A 351 2.40 3.69 11.81
C ALA A 351 2.05 4.95 11.00
N TYR A 352 0.76 5.16 10.76
CA TYR A 352 0.27 6.19 9.87
C TYR A 352 -0.14 7.46 10.60
N ARG A 353 0.41 8.59 10.22
CA ARG A 353 -0.03 9.92 10.61
C ARG A 353 -0.60 10.62 9.38
N PRO A 354 -1.91 10.48 9.09
CA PRO A 354 -2.54 11.16 7.96
C PRO A 354 -2.55 12.67 8.17
N CYS A 355 -2.90 13.42 7.12
CA CYS A 355 -3.00 14.88 7.18
C CYS A 355 -3.93 15.33 8.32
N ASP A 356 -3.76 16.57 8.79
CA ASP A 356 -4.48 17.08 9.96
C ASP A 356 -6.01 17.02 9.80
N ASP A 357 -6.54 17.30 8.60
CA ASP A 357 -7.97 17.24 8.36
C ASP A 357 -8.52 15.81 8.40
N ALA A 358 -7.71 14.82 8.01
CA ALA A 358 -8.06 13.41 8.18
C ALA A 358 -8.04 13.00 9.67
N VAL A 359 -7.08 13.47 10.46
CA VAL A 359 -7.06 13.23 11.92
C VAL A 359 -8.30 13.82 12.59
N LEU A 360 -8.68 15.06 12.25
CA LEU A 360 -9.91 15.65 12.77
C LEU A 360 -11.16 14.87 12.33
N SER A 361 -11.13 14.27 11.14
CA SER A 361 -12.22 13.40 10.65
C SER A 361 -12.33 12.11 11.45
N ILE A 362 -11.19 11.50 11.79
CA ILE A 362 -11.12 10.30 12.64
C ILE A 362 -11.59 10.62 14.07
N ASP A 363 -11.20 11.76 14.63
CA ASP A 363 -11.64 12.17 15.98
C ASP A 363 -13.16 12.37 16.02
N GLU A 364 -13.78 12.95 14.97
CA GLU A 364 -15.23 13.04 14.85
C GLU A 364 -15.88 11.66 14.68
N LEU A 365 -15.32 10.79 13.83
CA LEU A 365 -15.78 9.40 13.64
C LEU A 365 -15.81 8.64 14.97
N ALA A 366 -14.73 8.75 15.76
CA ALA A 366 -14.67 8.16 17.11
C ALA A 366 -15.71 8.76 18.06
N GLY A 367 -15.87 10.10 18.05
CA GLY A 367 -16.88 10.80 18.84
C GLY A 367 -18.32 10.43 18.47
N ARG A 368 -18.55 9.97 17.24
CA ARG A 368 -19.83 9.45 16.74
C ARG A 368 -20.05 7.95 17.04
N GLY A 369 -19.15 7.33 17.81
CA GLY A 369 -19.22 5.89 18.10
C GLY A 369 -18.93 5.02 16.87
N TRP A 370 -18.03 5.47 15.99
CA TRP A 370 -17.62 4.80 14.75
C TRP A 370 -18.71 4.72 13.67
N VAL A 371 -19.67 5.66 13.71
CA VAL A 371 -20.64 5.85 12.64
C VAL A 371 -20.10 6.88 11.66
N PRO A 372 -19.89 6.53 10.37
CA PRO A 372 -19.33 7.44 9.37
C PRO A 372 -20.09 8.77 9.24
N GLN A 373 -19.39 9.81 8.83
CA GLN A 373 -19.94 11.09 8.45
C GLN A 373 -20.80 10.94 7.18
N GLU A 374 -21.75 11.87 6.99
CA GLU A 374 -22.65 11.84 5.82
C GLU A 374 -21.99 12.37 4.55
N ARG A 375 -20.91 13.14 4.70
CA ARG A 375 -20.17 13.74 3.58
C ARG A 375 -18.74 13.26 3.57
N GLU A 376 -18.24 13.02 2.37
CA GLU A 376 -16.87 12.62 2.10
C GLU A 376 -16.21 13.64 1.18
N ARG A 377 -14.95 13.95 1.41
CA ARG A 377 -14.16 14.80 0.53
C ARG A 377 -12.73 14.28 0.40
N ILE A 378 -12.36 13.93 -0.82
CA ILE A 378 -10.98 13.59 -1.16
C ILE A 378 -10.28 14.89 -1.57
N LEU A 379 -9.22 15.23 -0.84
CA LEU A 379 -8.41 16.42 -1.15
C LEU A 379 -7.61 16.18 -2.44
N ARG A 380 -7.63 17.16 -3.34
CA ARG A 380 -6.92 17.13 -4.62
C ARG A 380 -6.35 18.52 -4.94
N GLU A 381 -6.99 19.24 -5.87
CA GLU A 381 -6.55 20.54 -6.37
C GLU A 381 -6.50 21.61 -5.27
N GLU A 382 -7.32 21.49 -4.23
CA GLU A 382 -7.38 22.41 -3.10
C GLU A 382 -6.22 22.27 -2.11
N ILE A 383 -5.37 21.25 -2.22
CA ILE A 383 -4.14 21.15 -1.41
C ILE A 383 -3.22 22.30 -1.78
N THR A 384 -2.80 23.10 -0.81
CA THR A 384 -1.95 24.27 -1.04
C THR A 384 -0.48 23.98 -0.89
N GLU A 385 -0.13 23.11 0.06
CA GLU A 385 1.25 22.76 0.40
C GLU A 385 1.29 21.45 1.20
N GLY A 386 2.47 20.95 1.44
CA GLY A 386 2.74 19.79 2.27
C GLY A 386 3.61 18.75 1.56
N ILE A 387 4.04 17.79 2.35
CA ILE A 387 4.89 16.68 1.95
C ILE A 387 4.29 15.41 2.51
N ASP A 388 4.30 14.34 1.74
CA ASP A 388 4.05 13.00 2.24
C ASP A 388 5.39 12.25 2.38
N GLU A 389 5.76 11.96 3.64
CA GLU A 389 6.89 11.12 3.99
C GLU A 389 6.43 9.68 4.09
N LEU A 390 6.68 8.88 3.08
CA LEU A 390 6.34 7.45 3.07
C LEU A 390 7.60 6.61 3.03
N GLY A 391 7.83 5.81 4.07
CA GLY A 391 9.03 4.99 4.14
C GLY A 391 8.93 3.84 5.14
N VAL A 392 10.07 3.20 5.35
CA VAL A 392 10.23 2.11 6.30
C VAL A 392 11.23 2.52 7.38
N LEU A 393 10.88 2.27 8.64
CA LEU A 393 11.74 2.49 9.79
C LEU A 393 12.17 1.13 10.34
N LEU A 394 13.43 0.76 10.12
CA LEU A 394 14.04 -0.49 10.59
C LEU A 394 14.75 -0.25 11.93
N MET A 395 14.46 -1.06 12.92
CA MET A 395 14.89 -0.87 14.30
C MET A 395 15.47 -2.16 14.89
N GLY A 396 16.43 -2.01 15.80
CA GLY A 396 17.16 -3.11 16.44
C GLY A 396 18.67 -2.99 16.27
N ASN A 397 19.13 -2.51 15.13
CA ASN A 397 20.54 -2.38 14.78
C ASN A 397 21.31 -1.45 15.73
N GLU A 398 22.59 -1.76 16.00
CA GLU A 398 23.47 -0.98 16.87
C GLU A 398 23.70 0.47 16.40
N ARG A 399 23.55 0.76 15.10
CA ARG A 399 23.67 2.11 14.53
C ARG A 399 22.47 3.00 14.90
N GLY A 400 21.36 2.44 15.36
CA GLY A 400 20.11 3.10 15.68
C GLY A 400 18.98 2.72 14.74
N ALA A 401 17.90 3.47 14.78
CA ALA A 401 16.80 3.34 13.82
C ALA A 401 17.22 3.86 12.45
N TYR A 402 16.83 3.18 11.39
CA TYR A 402 17.11 3.58 9.99
C TYR A 402 15.81 3.76 9.23
N TRP A 403 15.50 5.01 8.87
CA TRP A 403 14.39 5.31 7.98
C TRP A 403 14.86 5.39 6.53
N PHE A 404 14.14 4.75 5.63
CA PHE A 404 14.41 4.82 4.17
C PHE A 404 13.10 4.98 3.44
N GLY A 405 12.97 6.02 2.62
CA GLY A 405 11.72 6.28 1.92
C GLY A 405 11.70 7.54 1.07
N SER A 406 10.50 7.88 0.63
CA SER A 406 10.10 8.98 -0.24
C SER A 406 9.74 10.21 0.59
N GLN A 407 10.20 11.37 0.16
CA GLN A 407 9.76 12.68 0.63
C GLN A 407 9.22 13.44 -0.58
N LEU A 408 7.90 13.34 -0.82
CA LEU A 408 7.26 13.89 -2.00
C LEU A 408 6.38 15.09 -1.65
N GLY A 409 6.71 16.25 -2.22
CA GLY A 409 5.97 17.49 -1.99
C GLY A 409 4.85 17.74 -3.01
N THR A 410 3.82 18.47 -2.60
CA THR A 410 2.66 18.84 -3.44
C THR A 410 3.07 19.57 -4.73
N GLU A 411 3.99 20.54 -4.64
CA GLU A 411 4.45 21.31 -5.80
C GLU A 411 5.16 20.44 -6.85
N GLU A 412 6.05 19.56 -6.40
CA GLU A 412 6.76 18.63 -7.28
C GLU A 412 5.77 17.66 -7.94
N THR A 413 4.84 17.11 -7.16
CA THR A 413 3.79 16.20 -7.67
C THR A 413 3.01 16.82 -8.82
N ARG A 414 2.51 18.04 -8.64
CA ARG A 414 1.76 18.74 -9.69
C ARG A 414 2.55 18.99 -10.95
N ARG A 415 3.86 19.27 -10.80
CA ARG A 415 4.76 19.53 -11.93
C ARG A 415 5.01 18.28 -12.77
N ILE A 416 5.10 17.09 -12.15
CA ILE A 416 5.49 15.85 -12.85
C ILE A 416 4.30 14.97 -13.23
N ALA A 417 3.21 15.03 -12.46
CA ALA A 417 2.02 14.21 -12.64
C ALA A 417 0.76 15.00 -12.22
N PRO A 418 0.23 15.90 -13.08
CA PRO A 418 -1.05 16.54 -12.84
C PRO A 418 -2.13 15.51 -12.48
N HIS A 419 -3.13 15.90 -11.72
CA HIS A 419 -4.20 15.05 -11.17
C HIS A 419 -3.79 14.14 -10.01
N ASN A 420 -2.55 14.25 -9.48
CA ASN A 420 -2.08 13.51 -8.34
C ASN A 420 -1.90 14.40 -7.10
N THR A 421 -2.19 13.86 -5.92
CA THR A 421 -1.63 14.29 -4.64
C THR A 421 -0.27 13.64 -4.42
N ALA A 422 0.51 14.07 -3.43
CA ALA A 422 1.76 13.40 -3.10
C ALA A 422 1.49 11.91 -2.76
N THR A 423 0.48 11.64 -1.94
CA THR A 423 0.07 10.28 -1.56
C THR A 423 -0.35 9.45 -2.77
N SER A 424 -1.24 9.95 -3.63
CA SER A 424 -1.71 9.19 -4.78
C SER A 424 -0.58 8.90 -5.79
N LEU A 425 0.38 9.80 -5.96
CA LEU A 425 1.50 9.59 -6.88
C LEU A 425 2.45 8.49 -6.41
N GLN A 426 2.68 8.36 -5.09
CA GLN A 426 3.45 7.24 -4.53
C GLN A 426 2.75 5.90 -4.79
N VAL A 427 1.42 5.84 -4.65
CA VAL A 427 0.62 4.65 -4.99
C VAL A 427 0.77 4.31 -6.48
N VAL A 428 0.59 5.30 -7.36
CA VAL A 428 0.71 5.11 -8.81
C VAL A 428 2.12 4.66 -9.21
N ALA A 429 3.17 5.17 -8.55
CA ALA A 429 4.54 4.75 -8.77
C ALA A 429 4.74 3.26 -8.46
N GLY A 430 4.15 2.77 -7.38
CA GLY A 430 4.14 1.36 -7.02
C GLY A 430 3.38 0.49 -8.01
N ILE A 431 2.16 0.91 -8.42
CA ILE A 431 1.36 0.25 -9.46
C ILE A 431 2.16 0.10 -10.75
N LEU A 432 2.76 1.20 -11.22
CA LEU A 432 3.54 1.22 -12.46
C LEU A 432 4.72 0.25 -12.38
N GLY A 433 5.45 0.23 -11.26
CA GLY A 433 6.55 -0.71 -11.01
C GLY A 433 6.08 -2.17 -11.07
N GLY A 434 4.95 -2.49 -10.45
CA GLY A 434 4.34 -3.82 -10.47
C GLY A 434 3.88 -4.25 -11.86
N ILE A 435 3.22 -3.37 -12.61
CA ILE A 435 2.79 -3.67 -13.99
C ILE A 435 4.00 -3.94 -14.89
N VAL A 436 5.04 -3.11 -14.83
CA VAL A 436 6.28 -3.32 -15.61
C VAL A 436 6.92 -4.66 -15.29
N TRP A 437 6.93 -5.03 -14.00
CA TRP A 437 7.45 -6.32 -13.57
C TRP A 437 6.58 -7.48 -14.06
N ALA A 438 5.25 -7.40 -13.92
CA ALA A 438 4.30 -8.43 -14.37
C ALA A 438 4.40 -8.69 -15.88
N LEU A 439 4.48 -7.62 -16.69
CA LEU A 439 4.66 -7.72 -18.13
C LEU A 439 5.99 -8.37 -18.54
N SER A 440 7.02 -8.22 -17.70
CA SER A 440 8.33 -8.87 -17.90
C SER A 440 8.36 -10.31 -17.38
N ASN A 441 7.43 -10.68 -16.50
CA ASN A 441 7.32 -11.99 -15.86
C ASN A 441 5.89 -12.54 -15.95
N PRO A 442 5.36 -12.81 -17.15
CA PRO A 442 3.93 -13.04 -17.35
C PRO A 442 3.43 -14.41 -16.81
N ARG A 443 4.31 -15.25 -16.27
CA ARG A 443 4.00 -16.61 -15.77
C ARG A 443 4.51 -16.88 -14.37
N ALA A 444 4.56 -15.87 -13.50
CA ALA A 444 5.02 -16.02 -12.12
C ALA A 444 3.96 -16.62 -11.17
N GLY A 445 2.71 -16.76 -11.64
CA GLY A 445 1.60 -17.22 -10.78
C GLY A 445 1.11 -16.13 -9.84
N VAL A 446 0.45 -16.54 -8.74
CA VAL A 446 -0.04 -15.60 -7.71
C VAL A 446 1.12 -15.25 -6.77
N ILE A 447 1.44 -13.98 -6.64
CA ILE A 447 2.59 -13.48 -5.87
C ILE A 447 2.21 -12.25 -5.06
N GLU A 448 3.03 -11.96 -4.04
CA GLU A 448 2.97 -10.74 -3.25
C GLU A 448 4.14 -9.80 -3.62
N PRO A 449 4.10 -8.50 -3.24
CA PRO A 449 5.19 -7.55 -3.51
C PRO A 449 6.54 -7.98 -2.96
N ASP A 450 6.52 -8.79 -1.88
CA ASP A 450 7.72 -9.36 -1.27
C ASP A 450 8.42 -10.41 -2.17
N ASP A 451 7.71 -10.99 -3.13
CA ASP A 451 8.28 -11.93 -4.11
C ASP A 451 8.93 -11.21 -5.31
N ILE A 452 8.65 -9.91 -5.50
CA ILE A 452 9.08 -9.14 -6.67
C ILE A 452 10.53 -8.68 -6.53
N ASP A 453 11.23 -8.59 -7.65
CA ASP A 453 12.53 -7.92 -7.73
C ASP A 453 12.40 -6.42 -7.45
N TYR A 454 12.91 -5.99 -6.30
CA TYR A 454 12.82 -4.62 -5.83
C TYR A 454 13.57 -3.62 -6.73
N GLU A 455 14.66 -4.01 -7.38
CA GLU A 455 15.44 -3.12 -8.25
C GLU A 455 14.63 -2.68 -9.46
N THR A 456 13.82 -3.59 -10.02
CA THR A 456 12.91 -3.27 -11.13
C THR A 456 11.83 -2.30 -10.68
N VAL A 457 11.19 -2.55 -9.54
CA VAL A 457 10.15 -1.65 -9.00
C VAL A 457 10.74 -0.28 -8.69
N MET A 458 11.86 -0.21 -7.96
CA MET A 458 12.49 1.04 -7.58
C MET A 458 13.00 1.84 -8.80
N ARG A 459 13.53 1.18 -9.81
CA ARG A 459 13.97 1.86 -11.06
C ARG A 459 12.83 2.58 -11.76
N VAL A 460 11.64 2.00 -11.76
CA VAL A 460 10.44 2.55 -12.40
C VAL A 460 9.78 3.61 -11.52
N ALA A 461 9.66 3.35 -10.22
CA ALA A 461 8.96 4.21 -9.28
C ALA A 461 9.74 5.49 -8.92
N ARG A 462 11.08 5.39 -8.78
CA ARG A 462 11.94 6.46 -8.23
C ARG A 462 11.74 7.84 -8.83
N PRO A 463 11.50 8.04 -10.14
CA PRO A 463 11.24 9.36 -10.72
C PRO A 463 9.99 10.06 -10.14
N TYR A 464 9.11 9.32 -9.51
CA TYR A 464 7.82 9.77 -8.97
C TYR A 464 7.76 9.79 -7.43
N LEU A 465 8.90 9.59 -6.77
CA LEU A 465 8.97 9.51 -5.30
C LEU A 465 9.59 10.76 -4.64
N GLY A 466 9.85 11.83 -5.42
CA GLY A 466 10.54 12.99 -4.91
C GLY A 466 11.95 12.66 -4.43
N GLU A 467 12.37 13.19 -3.30
CA GLU A 467 13.64 12.84 -2.69
C GLU A 467 13.53 11.49 -1.96
N VAL A 468 14.36 10.52 -2.37
CA VAL A 468 14.44 9.20 -1.70
C VAL A 468 15.71 9.17 -0.85
N VAL A 469 15.53 9.19 0.47
CA VAL A 469 16.62 9.32 1.45
C VAL A 469 16.68 8.15 2.42
N GLY A 470 17.89 7.88 2.92
CA GLY A 470 18.16 6.98 4.04
C GLY A 470 18.76 7.74 5.21
N VAL A 471 18.12 7.70 6.38
CA VAL A 471 18.52 8.49 7.54
C VAL A 471 18.60 7.60 8.79
N TYR A 472 19.76 7.60 9.46
CA TYR A 472 19.92 7.00 10.77
C TYR A 472 19.57 8.00 11.88
N ASP A 473 18.87 7.55 12.90
CA ASP A 473 18.60 8.33 14.11
C ASP A 473 18.80 7.47 15.37
N LYS A 474 19.06 8.15 16.49
CA LYS A 474 19.16 7.51 17.83
C LYS A 474 17.82 7.41 18.53
N TRP A 475 16.74 7.77 17.84
CA TRP A 475 15.39 7.65 18.38
C TRP A 475 15.06 6.21 18.77
N THR A 476 14.41 6.09 19.92
CA THR A 476 13.73 4.86 20.35
C THR A 476 12.38 5.24 20.96
N PRO A 477 11.42 4.34 21.09
CA PRO A 477 10.16 4.60 21.78
C PRO A 477 10.35 5.10 23.21
N LEU A 478 11.50 4.84 23.83
CA LEU A 478 11.84 5.27 25.20
C LEU A 478 12.58 6.61 25.28
N THR A 479 13.15 7.11 24.18
CA THR A 479 14.04 8.30 24.17
C THR A 479 13.34 9.54 24.71
N GLN A 480 12.06 9.71 24.47
CA GLN A 480 11.25 10.84 24.91
C GLN A 480 10.08 10.39 25.79
N HIS A 481 10.19 9.23 26.41
CA HIS A 481 9.14 8.73 27.29
C HIS A 481 8.92 9.69 28.45
N SER A 482 7.71 10.22 28.55
CA SER A 482 7.36 11.14 29.62
C SER A 482 7.53 10.47 30.97
N ARG A 483 8.22 11.17 31.90
CA ARG A 483 8.27 10.76 33.31
C ARG A 483 7.12 11.35 34.14
N LEU A 484 6.18 12.03 33.46
CA LEU A 484 5.04 12.65 34.14
C LEU A 484 4.02 11.61 34.66
N TYR A 485 3.92 10.50 33.94
CA TYR A 485 3.01 9.40 34.26
C TYR A 485 3.76 8.07 34.15
N GLU A 486 3.45 7.13 35.05
CA GLU A 486 3.98 5.77 34.99
C GLU A 486 3.18 4.99 33.95
N GLU A 487 3.83 4.53 32.88
CA GLU A 487 3.31 3.61 31.92
C GLU A 487 4.11 2.29 31.99
N PRO A 488 3.46 1.13 31.73
CA PRO A 488 4.19 -0.13 31.57
C PRO A 488 5.23 -0.01 30.47
N ARG A 489 6.48 -0.39 30.76
CA ARG A 489 7.57 -0.33 29.79
C ARG A 489 8.62 -1.41 30.07
N ASP A 490 9.40 -1.74 29.05
CA ASP A 490 10.56 -2.62 29.15
C ASP A 490 11.83 -1.83 28.82
N ASP A 491 12.56 -1.40 29.86
CA ASP A 491 13.81 -0.64 29.70
C ASP A 491 14.97 -1.50 29.17
N SER A 492 14.85 -2.84 29.15
CA SER A 492 15.89 -3.76 28.69
C SER A 492 15.88 -3.97 27.17
N ASP A 493 14.77 -3.66 26.50
CA ASP A 493 14.62 -3.75 25.05
C ASP A 493 13.63 -2.69 24.56
N PRO A 494 14.12 -1.58 24.00
CA PRO A 494 13.25 -0.49 23.56
C PRO A 494 12.29 -0.88 22.43
N TRP A 495 12.59 -1.94 21.70
CA TRP A 495 11.86 -2.35 20.49
C TRP A 495 10.68 -3.29 20.75
N GLN A 496 10.35 -3.56 22.02
CA GLN A 496 9.15 -4.31 22.40
C GLN A 496 7.89 -3.52 22.01
N PHE A 497 6.89 -4.19 21.46
CA PHE A 497 5.61 -3.56 21.12
C PHE A 497 4.95 -2.87 22.32
N LEU A 498 5.21 -3.37 23.53
CA LEU A 498 4.81 -2.71 24.78
C LEU A 498 5.28 -1.24 24.86
N ASN A 499 6.50 -0.94 24.41
CA ASN A 499 7.08 0.42 24.42
C ASN A 499 6.60 1.25 23.23
N ILE A 500 6.27 0.59 22.11
CA ILE A 500 5.81 1.21 20.86
C ILE A 500 4.37 1.64 20.97
N ARG A 501 3.52 0.80 21.57
CA ARG A 501 2.09 1.08 21.74
C ARG A 501 1.89 2.26 22.71
N VAL A 502 0.97 3.16 22.34
CA VAL A 502 0.50 4.24 23.24
C VAL A 502 -0.62 3.71 24.11
N ALA A 503 -0.55 3.96 25.41
CA ALA A 503 -1.53 3.52 26.41
C ALA A 503 -2.91 4.19 26.24
#